data_62fb7cf074b145eab0c487f85a93e5f3
#
_entry.id   62fb7cf074b145eab0c487f85a93e5f3
#
_cell.length_a   1.000
_cell.length_b   1.000
_cell.length_c   1.000
_cell.angle_alpha   90.00
_cell.angle_beta   90.00
_cell.angle_gamma   90.00
#
_symmetry.space_group_name_H-M   'P 1'
#
loop_
_entity.id
_entity.type
_entity.pdbx_description
1 polymer ?
#
loop_
_entity_poly.entity_id
_entity_poly.type
_entity_poly.pdbx_seq_one_letter_code
_entity_poly.pdbx_strand_id
1 'polypeptide(L)'
;MFQVDLIGILALVSFTACGALALLLYRVSTPGSVGRKLSLLLVVEGVTLISTGYLDLFLTEETRAHRFYPHFFRFEEIIHTLGDCAMLVLYPPFLAAALQTKLVRPFARKDVRIGMTLASAALFFVVMFGSVKVGGTMLYLLLSVLFTFALVA
;
A
#
# COMPACT_ATOMS: atom_id res chain seq x y z
N MET A 1 31.08 -10.27 0.09
CA MET A 1 30.87 -9.23 -0.95
C MET A 1 29.40 -8.87 -0.92
N PHE A 2 29.03 -7.67 -0.49
CA PHE A 2 27.63 -7.26 -0.44
C PHE A 2 27.13 -7.13 -1.88
N GLN A 3 26.28 -8.03 -2.32
CA GLN A 3 25.53 -7.86 -3.55
C GLN A 3 24.41 -6.87 -3.22
N VAL A 4 24.61 -5.63 -3.61
CA VAL A 4 23.61 -4.59 -3.42
C VAL A 4 22.52 -4.84 -4.45
N ASP A 5 21.35 -5.24 -4.01
CA ASP A 5 20.23 -5.49 -4.91
C ASP A 5 19.68 -4.14 -5.41
N LEU A 6 19.63 -4.00 -6.74
CA LEU A 6 19.11 -2.81 -7.40
C LEU A 6 17.66 -2.51 -6.98
N ILE A 7 16.85 -3.55 -6.77
CA ILE A 7 15.46 -3.44 -6.34
C ILE A 7 15.38 -2.78 -4.96
N GLY A 8 16.21 -3.21 -4.02
CA GLY A 8 16.26 -2.64 -2.68
C GLY A 8 16.67 -1.16 -2.69
N ILE A 9 17.65 -0.78 -3.54
CA ILE A 9 18.03 0.63 -3.70
C ILE A 9 16.86 1.45 -4.25
N LEU A 10 16.20 0.97 -5.30
CA LEU A 10 15.06 1.65 -5.91
C LEU A 10 13.91 1.80 -4.91
N ALA A 11 13.65 0.78 -4.09
CA ALA A 11 12.64 0.84 -3.03
C ALA A 11 12.96 1.92 -1.99
N LEU A 12 14.22 2.04 -1.54
CA LEU A 12 14.64 3.09 -0.60
C LEU A 12 14.57 4.49 -1.19
N VAL A 13 14.96 4.65 -2.46
CA VAL A 13 14.85 5.94 -3.18
C VAL A 13 13.38 6.32 -3.31
N SER A 14 12.51 5.38 -3.69
CA SER A 14 11.07 5.59 -3.81
C SER A 14 10.43 5.91 -2.46
N PHE A 15 10.82 5.22 -1.38
CA PHE A 15 10.40 5.54 -0.02
C PHE A 15 10.74 6.98 0.36
N THR A 16 11.99 7.39 0.10
CA THR A 16 12.45 8.75 0.42
C THR A 16 11.66 9.80 -0.38
N ALA A 17 11.44 9.55 -1.66
CA ALA A 17 10.65 10.43 -2.53
C ALA A 17 9.19 10.52 -2.07
N CYS A 18 8.54 9.38 -1.76
CA CYS A 18 7.19 9.34 -1.21
C CYS A 18 7.10 10.11 0.10
N GLY A 19 8.03 9.92 1.02
CA GLY A 19 8.08 10.60 2.31
C GLY A 19 8.24 12.12 2.17
N ALA A 20 9.16 12.57 1.33
CA ALA A 20 9.38 13.99 1.06
C ALA A 20 8.14 14.65 0.44
N LEU A 21 7.54 14.01 -0.57
CA LEU A 21 6.34 14.51 -1.23
C LEU A 21 5.13 14.48 -0.29
N ALA A 22 4.98 13.43 0.50
CA ALA A 22 3.92 13.33 1.52
C ALA A 22 4.01 14.47 2.52
N LEU A 23 5.21 14.75 3.05
CA LEU A 23 5.44 15.83 3.99
C LEU A 23 5.16 17.22 3.38
N LEU A 24 5.61 17.44 2.14
CA LEU A 24 5.34 18.67 1.41
C LEU A 24 3.83 18.88 1.24
N LEU A 25 3.14 17.87 0.70
CA LEU A 25 1.68 17.93 0.50
C LEU A 25 0.94 18.12 1.82
N TYR A 26 1.38 17.45 2.88
CA TYR A 26 0.78 17.60 4.20
C TYR A 26 0.88 19.03 4.72
N ARG A 27 2.00 19.73 4.50
CA ARG A 27 2.24 21.10 4.96
C ARG A 27 1.47 22.15 4.16
N VAL A 28 1.40 21.97 2.82
CA VAL A 28 0.78 22.98 1.93
C VAL A 28 -0.72 22.77 1.73
N SER A 29 -1.26 21.62 2.09
CA SER A 29 -2.65 21.25 1.83
C SER A 29 -3.55 21.48 3.04
N THR A 30 -4.74 22.00 2.79
CA THR A 30 -5.78 22.15 3.83
C THR A 30 -6.36 20.79 4.24
N PRO A 31 -6.87 20.64 5.48
CA PRO A 31 -7.55 19.43 5.92
C PRO A 31 -8.71 19.06 4.98
N GLY A 32 -8.83 17.78 4.63
CA GLY A 32 -9.88 17.25 3.74
C GLY A 32 -9.64 17.43 2.24
N SER A 33 -8.62 18.22 1.83
CA SER A 33 -8.27 18.42 0.42
C SER A 33 -7.71 17.16 -0.25
N VAL A 34 -7.69 17.18 -1.60
CA VAL A 34 -7.07 16.12 -2.42
C VAL A 34 -5.61 15.93 -2.06
N GLY A 35 -4.85 17.03 -1.86
CA GLY A 35 -3.44 16.97 -1.47
C GLY A 35 -3.22 16.26 -0.13
N ARG A 36 -4.13 16.46 0.85
CA ARG A 36 -4.04 15.77 2.15
C ARG A 36 -4.31 14.27 2.02
N LYS A 37 -5.26 13.87 1.17
CA LYS A 37 -5.54 12.45 0.89
C LYS A 37 -4.38 11.80 0.14
N LEU A 38 -3.80 12.49 -0.84
CA LEU A 38 -2.62 12.01 -1.55
C LEU A 38 -1.41 11.86 -0.61
N SER A 39 -1.22 12.81 0.31
CA SER A 39 -0.18 12.69 1.34
C SER A 39 -0.31 11.40 2.16
N LEU A 40 -1.53 11.04 2.59
CA LEU A 40 -1.76 9.78 3.31
C LEU A 40 -1.47 8.54 2.45
N LEU A 41 -1.88 8.54 1.18
CA LEU A 41 -1.57 7.44 0.25
C LEU A 41 -0.06 7.26 0.07
N LEU A 42 0.68 8.37 -0.08
CA LEU A 42 2.14 8.33 -0.21
C LEU A 42 2.84 7.82 1.06
N VAL A 43 2.29 8.10 2.25
CA VAL A 43 2.82 7.54 3.50
C VAL A 43 2.63 6.02 3.52
N VAL A 44 1.43 5.55 3.17
CA VAL A 44 1.14 4.09 3.14
C VAL A 44 2.05 3.41 2.13
N GLU A 45 2.16 3.92 0.91
CA GLU A 45 3.04 3.39 -0.12
C GLU A 45 4.50 3.41 0.31
N GLY A 46 4.96 4.50 0.91
CA GLY A 46 6.32 4.61 1.45
C GLY A 46 6.62 3.54 2.51
N VAL A 47 5.70 3.29 3.44
CA VAL A 47 5.89 2.25 4.47
C VAL A 47 5.97 0.85 3.85
N THR A 48 5.16 0.55 2.84
CA THR A 48 5.22 -0.72 2.10
C THR A 48 6.56 -0.87 1.37
N LEU A 49 7.01 0.18 0.69
CA LEU A 49 8.27 0.18 -0.06
C LEU A 49 9.49 0.00 0.84
N ILE A 50 9.52 0.62 2.04
CA ILE A 50 10.66 0.44 2.94
C ILE A 50 10.75 -0.97 3.50
N SER A 51 9.62 -1.64 3.75
CA SER A 51 9.63 -3.02 4.23
C SER A 51 10.24 -3.97 3.20
N THR A 52 9.86 -3.84 1.94
CA THR A 52 10.44 -4.59 0.82
C THR A 52 11.92 -4.26 0.62
N GLY A 53 12.26 -2.96 0.54
CA GLY A 53 13.64 -2.52 0.30
C GLY A 53 14.60 -2.92 1.42
N TYR A 54 14.15 -2.93 2.67
CA TYR A 54 14.96 -3.38 3.79
C TYR A 54 15.32 -4.86 3.67
N LEU A 55 14.37 -5.72 3.33
CA LEU A 55 14.60 -7.15 3.18
C LEU A 55 15.52 -7.46 2.00
N ASP A 56 15.28 -6.85 0.85
CA ASP A 56 16.08 -7.09 -0.35
C ASP A 56 17.52 -6.58 -0.21
N LEU A 57 17.76 -5.50 0.55
CA LEU A 57 19.10 -4.96 0.76
C LEU A 57 19.91 -5.72 1.80
N PHE A 58 19.26 -6.19 2.87
CA PHE A 58 19.98 -6.72 4.04
C PHE A 58 19.90 -8.23 4.15
N LEU A 59 19.07 -8.92 3.37
CA LEU A 59 18.96 -10.37 3.40
C LEU A 59 19.81 -11.02 2.31
N THR A 60 21.06 -11.30 2.66
CA THR A 60 21.90 -12.22 1.87
C THR A 60 21.41 -13.67 2.00
N GLU A 61 21.87 -14.58 1.12
CA GLU A 61 21.53 -16.01 1.23
C GLU A 61 21.90 -16.60 2.59
N GLU A 62 23.02 -16.16 3.20
CA GLU A 62 23.45 -16.57 4.54
C GLU A 62 22.45 -16.11 5.61
N THR A 63 21.91 -14.89 5.49
CA THR A 63 20.92 -14.36 6.43
C THR A 63 19.57 -15.06 6.27
N ARG A 64 19.22 -15.50 5.05
CA ARG A 64 18.01 -16.31 4.81
C ARG A 64 18.06 -17.67 5.51
N ALA A 65 19.25 -18.24 5.68
CA ALA A 65 19.43 -19.47 6.44
C ALA A 65 19.34 -19.28 7.97
N HIS A 66 19.30 -18.03 8.45
CA HIS A 66 19.25 -17.73 9.87
C HIS A 66 17.86 -18.01 10.45
N ARG A 67 17.83 -18.58 11.68
CA ARG A 67 16.58 -18.97 12.37
C ARG A 67 15.55 -17.82 12.56
N PHE A 68 15.98 -16.56 12.50
CA PHE A 68 15.10 -15.40 12.62
C PHE A 68 14.46 -14.98 11.29
N TYR A 69 14.92 -15.50 10.15
CA TYR A 69 14.38 -15.16 8.83
C TYR A 69 12.87 -15.36 8.71
N PRO A 70 12.26 -16.46 9.19
CA PRO A 70 10.81 -16.65 9.10
C PRO A 70 10.00 -15.56 9.82
N HIS A 71 10.55 -14.99 10.92
CA HIS A 71 9.89 -13.93 11.67
C HIS A 71 9.96 -12.58 10.93
N PHE A 72 11.10 -12.27 10.31
CA PHE A 72 11.25 -11.07 9.49
C PHE A 72 10.37 -11.12 8.24
N PHE A 73 10.35 -12.25 7.54
CA PHE A 73 9.50 -12.45 6.36
C PHE A 73 8.01 -12.31 6.71
N ARG A 74 7.60 -12.86 7.85
CA ARG A 74 6.22 -12.73 8.31
C ARG A 74 5.85 -11.30 8.68
N PHE A 75 6.79 -10.55 9.24
CA PHE A 75 6.59 -9.14 9.56
C PHE A 75 6.42 -8.28 8.30
N GLU A 76 7.25 -8.51 7.28
CA GLU A 76 7.11 -7.87 5.97
C GLU A 76 5.75 -8.17 5.32
N GLU A 77 5.37 -9.44 5.32
CA GLU A 77 4.08 -9.87 4.77
C GLU A 77 2.89 -9.17 5.47
N ILE A 78 2.98 -8.99 6.79
CA ILE A 78 1.98 -8.23 7.55
C ILE A 78 1.96 -6.76 7.11
N ILE A 79 3.11 -6.11 7.01
CA ILE A 79 3.19 -4.70 6.60
C ILE A 79 2.69 -4.50 5.18
N HIS A 80 3.10 -5.36 4.25
CA HIS A 80 2.62 -5.32 2.86
C HIS A 80 1.11 -5.48 2.78
N THR A 81 0.57 -6.50 3.44
CA THR A 81 -0.89 -6.75 3.44
C THR A 81 -1.66 -5.60 4.09
N LEU A 82 -1.15 -5.02 5.17
CA LEU A 82 -1.74 -3.84 5.79
C LEU A 82 -1.72 -2.63 4.86
N GLY A 83 -0.62 -2.42 4.14
CA GLY A 83 -0.48 -1.35 3.16
C GLY A 83 -1.48 -1.48 2.03
N ASP A 84 -1.56 -2.65 1.42
CA ASP A 84 -2.51 -2.95 0.34
C ASP A 84 -3.98 -2.82 0.81
N CYS A 85 -4.28 -3.28 2.01
CA CYS A 85 -5.60 -3.11 2.63
C CYS A 85 -5.91 -1.62 2.91
N ALA A 86 -4.93 -0.85 3.35
CA ALA A 86 -5.08 0.58 3.54
C ALA A 86 -5.29 1.32 2.20
N MET A 87 -4.61 0.89 1.14
CA MET A 87 -4.83 1.43 -0.21
C MET A 87 -6.26 1.18 -0.70
N LEU A 88 -6.83 -0.01 -0.48
CA LEU A 88 -8.24 -0.28 -0.81
C LEU A 88 -9.22 0.67 -0.12
N VAL A 89 -8.91 1.14 1.08
CA VAL A 89 -9.77 2.05 1.85
C VAL A 89 -9.53 3.52 1.48
N LEU A 90 -8.28 3.90 1.26
CA LEU A 90 -7.89 5.31 1.07
C LEU A 90 -7.98 5.76 -0.38
N TYR A 91 -7.70 4.87 -1.33
CA TYR A 91 -7.63 5.21 -2.74
C TYR A 91 -8.99 5.62 -3.35
N PRO A 92 -10.12 4.93 -3.11
CA PRO A 92 -11.40 5.30 -3.68
C PRO A 92 -11.90 6.70 -3.27
N PRO A 93 -11.87 7.13 -1.99
CA PRO A 93 -12.25 8.48 -1.63
C PRO A 93 -11.26 9.55 -2.13
N PHE A 94 -10.00 9.18 -2.38
CA PHE A 94 -9.06 10.04 -3.07
C PHE A 94 -9.47 10.23 -4.54
N LEU A 95 -9.76 9.14 -5.27
CA LEU A 95 -10.24 9.20 -6.66
C LEU A 95 -11.50 10.06 -6.80
N ALA A 96 -12.47 9.84 -5.91
CA ALA A 96 -13.72 10.62 -5.93
C ALA A 96 -13.47 12.12 -5.73
N ALA A 97 -12.48 12.49 -4.93
CA ALA A 97 -12.12 13.88 -4.70
C ALA A 97 -11.26 14.48 -5.83
N ALA A 98 -10.39 13.68 -6.44
CA ALA A 98 -9.45 14.12 -7.48
C ALA A 98 -10.13 14.25 -8.85
N LEU A 99 -10.91 13.25 -9.26
CA LEU A 99 -11.49 13.18 -10.61
C LEU A 99 -12.85 13.86 -10.72
N GLN A 100 -13.65 13.90 -9.65
CA GLN A 100 -14.97 14.54 -9.58
C GLN A 100 -15.97 14.08 -10.67
N THR A 101 -15.72 12.94 -11.31
CA THR A 101 -16.59 12.40 -12.35
C THR A 101 -17.79 11.67 -11.74
N LYS A 102 -18.87 11.51 -12.55
CA LYS A 102 -20.06 10.76 -12.11
C LYS A 102 -19.70 9.30 -11.76
N LEU A 103 -18.68 8.74 -12.42
CA LEU A 103 -18.27 7.36 -12.30
C LEU A 103 -17.64 7.06 -10.94
N VAL A 104 -16.81 7.96 -10.40
CA VAL A 104 -16.12 7.78 -9.11
C VAL A 104 -16.88 8.38 -7.92
N ARG A 105 -17.91 9.17 -8.17
CA ARG A 105 -18.73 9.81 -7.14
C ARG A 105 -19.28 8.84 -6.07
N PRO A 106 -19.69 7.60 -6.41
CA PRO A 106 -20.14 6.62 -5.41
C PRO A 106 -19.12 6.33 -4.32
N PHE A 107 -17.81 6.41 -4.61
CA PHE A 107 -16.73 6.16 -3.65
C PHE A 107 -16.64 7.23 -2.53
N ALA A 108 -17.26 8.38 -2.71
CA ALA A 108 -17.36 9.40 -1.65
C ALA A 108 -18.43 9.03 -0.60
N ARG A 109 -19.34 8.11 -0.90
CA ARG A 109 -20.46 7.74 -0.03
C ARG A 109 -19.97 6.97 1.20
N LYS A 110 -20.58 7.27 2.35
CA LYS A 110 -20.19 6.66 3.63
C LYS A 110 -20.43 5.14 3.66
N ASP A 111 -21.54 4.68 3.10
CA ASP A 111 -21.90 3.27 3.00
C ASP A 111 -20.89 2.47 2.17
N VAL A 112 -20.47 3.00 1.01
CA VAL A 112 -19.45 2.39 0.16
C VAL A 112 -18.11 2.32 0.90
N ARG A 113 -17.71 3.40 1.58
CA ARG A 113 -16.47 3.42 2.37
C ARG A 113 -16.48 2.41 3.51
N ILE A 114 -17.60 2.27 4.22
CA ILE A 114 -17.75 1.24 5.27
C ILE A 114 -17.64 -0.16 4.65
N GLY A 115 -18.34 -0.42 3.54
CA GLY A 115 -18.26 -1.69 2.83
C GLY A 115 -16.84 -2.04 2.39
N MET A 116 -16.08 -1.08 1.87
CA MET A 116 -14.68 -1.27 1.48
C MET A 116 -13.77 -1.51 2.69
N THR A 117 -14.00 -0.82 3.80
CA THR A 117 -13.25 -1.07 5.04
C THR A 117 -13.50 -2.48 5.58
N LEU A 118 -14.75 -2.93 5.58
CA LEU A 118 -15.09 -4.29 6.01
C LEU A 118 -14.52 -5.36 5.08
N ALA A 119 -14.58 -5.14 3.76
CA ALA A 119 -14.00 -6.04 2.78
C ALA A 119 -12.46 -6.11 2.92
N SER A 120 -11.82 -4.96 3.11
CA SER A 120 -10.38 -4.87 3.36
C SER A 120 -9.97 -5.61 4.64
N ALA A 121 -10.70 -5.43 5.72
CA ALA A 121 -10.46 -6.16 6.98
C ALA A 121 -10.65 -7.68 6.79
N ALA A 122 -11.70 -8.11 6.11
CA ALA A 122 -11.93 -9.53 5.81
C ALA A 122 -10.79 -10.13 4.97
N LEU A 123 -10.32 -9.41 3.94
CA LEU A 123 -9.19 -9.85 3.13
C LEU A 123 -7.90 -9.95 3.94
N PHE A 124 -7.64 -8.98 4.83
CA PHE A 124 -6.51 -9.05 5.74
C PHE A 124 -6.54 -10.34 6.59
N PHE A 125 -7.69 -10.67 7.17
CA PHE A 125 -7.84 -11.92 7.92
C PHE A 125 -7.66 -13.17 7.06
N VAL A 126 -8.15 -13.17 5.82
CA VAL A 126 -7.95 -14.29 4.88
C VAL A 126 -6.46 -14.48 4.55
N VAL A 127 -5.72 -13.39 4.34
CA VAL A 127 -4.27 -13.46 4.08
C VAL A 127 -3.52 -13.95 5.33
N MET A 128 -3.82 -13.40 6.50
CA MET A 128 -3.06 -13.68 7.73
C MET A 128 -3.33 -15.07 8.32
N PHE A 129 -4.56 -15.55 8.26
CA PHE A 129 -4.99 -16.78 8.94
C PHE A 129 -5.45 -17.89 7.99
N GLY A 130 -5.62 -17.59 6.72
CA GLY A 130 -6.05 -18.54 5.69
C GLY A 130 -4.94 -18.86 4.70
N SER A 131 -5.23 -18.64 3.42
CA SER A 131 -4.28 -18.87 2.33
C SER A 131 -3.73 -17.54 1.80
N VAL A 132 -2.48 -17.25 2.09
CA VAL A 132 -1.75 -16.07 1.55
C VAL A 132 -1.89 -15.97 0.04
N LYS A 133 -1.78 -17.12 -0.66
CA LYS A 133 -1.90 -17.16 -2.12
C LYS A 133 -3.29 -16.72 -2.60
N VAL A 134 -4.34 -17.19 -1.97
CA VAL A 134 -5.73 -16.86 -2.38
C VAL A 134 -6.07 -15.43 -1.96
N GLY A 135 -5.80 -15.06 -0.72
CA GLY A 135 -6.09 -13.72 -0.20
C GLY A 135 -5.28 -12.64 -0.93
N GLY A 136 -3.99 -12.87 -1.14
CA GLY A 136 -3.11 -11.98 -1.89
C GLY A 136 -3.57 -11.81 -3.35
N THR A 137 -3.91 -12.89 -4.05
CA THR A 137 -4.42 -12.80 -5.43
C THR A 137 -5.72 -11.97 -5.49
N MET A 138 -6.65 -12.18 -4.55
CA MET A 138 -7.88 -11.38 -4.49
C MET A 138 -7.61 -9.91 -4.23
N LEU A 139 -6.68 -9.60 -3.33
CA LEU A 139 -6.28 -8.24 -3.00
C LEU A 139 -5.68 -7.53 -4.22
N TYR A 140 -4.73 -8.17 -4.93
CA TYR A 140 -4.14 -7.64 -6.15
C TYR A 140 -5.15 -7.44 -7.28
N LEU A 141 -6.10 -8.37 -7.45
CA LEU A 141 -7.18 -8.21 -8.43
C LEU A 141 -8.04 -7.00 -8.12
N LEU A 142 -8.45 -6.80 -6.87
CA LEU A 142 -9.25 -5.65 -6.47
C LEU A 142 -8.50 -4.33 -6.65
N LEU A 143 -7.23 -4.27 -6.26
CA LEU A 143 -6.39 -3.09 -6.50
C LEU A 143 -6.23 -2.82 -8.00
N SER A 144 -5.97 -3.85 -8.81
CA SER A 144 -5.84 -3.72 -10.27
C SER A 144 -7.13 -3.19 -10.91
N VAL A 145 -8.29 -3.66 -10.45
CA VAL A 145 -9.59 -3.15 -10.92
C VAL A 145 -9.76 -1.68 -10.54
N LEU A 146 -9.41 -1.28 -9.31
CA LEU A 146 -9.48 0.11 -8.88
C LEU A 146 -8.55 1.02 -9.68
N PHE A 147 -7.30 0.58 -9.93
CA PHE A 147 -6.34 1.35 -10.73
C PHE A 147 -6.80 1.46 -12.19
N THR A 148 -7.28 0.37 -12.80
CA THR A 148 -7.84 0.40 -14.16
C THR A 148 -9.04 1.33 -14.24
N PHE A 149 -9.92 1.30 -13.24
CA PHE A 149 -11.06 2.18 -13.15
C PHE A 149 -10.64 3.66 -13.08
N ALA A 150 -9.56 3.96 -12.37
CA ALA A 150 -9.01 5.30 -12.29
C ALA A 150 -8.45 5.83 -13.63
N LEU A 151 -7.94 4.92 -14.47
CA LEU A 151 -7.41 5.29 -15.80
C LEU A 151 -8.53 5.58 -16.81
N VAL A 152 -9.72 5.01 -16.63
CA VAL A 152 -10.86 5.15 -17.54
C VAL A 152 -11.83 6.26 -17.09
N ALA A 153 -11.78 6.66 -15.83
CA ALA A 153 -12.68 7.64 -15.22
C ALA A 153 -12.26 9.08 -15.48
#